data_346dafd4b8fa23f3a8300fd21ece5ae8
#
_entry.id   346dafd4b8fa23f3a8300fd21ece5ae8
#
_cell.length_a   1.000
_cell.length_b   1.000
_cell.length_c   1.000
_cell.angle_alpha   90.00
_cell.angle_beta   90.00
_cell.angle_gamma   90.00
#
_symmetry.space_group_name_H-M   'P 1'
#
loop_
_entity.id
_entity.type
_entity.pdbx_description
1 polymer ?
#
loop_
_entity_poly.entity_id
_entity_poly.type
_entity_poly.pdbx_seq_one_letter_code
_entity_poly.pdbx_strand_id
1 'polypeptide(L)'
;MKKFVILIPVYNDWESLKKLLININENIQDIKNVKFDCIVVNDASSIENSELIVPSNFSSIKIVNMNENRGHARCNAFGIKFLSKQSNFDHLILMDGDGEDRPEEIKNLVDQALKDPGISVVAKRIKRSEGPLFQLLYRIHKYLTLFQLVS
;
A
#
# COMPACT_ATOMS: atom_id res chain seq x y z
N MET A 1 -14.76 -11.77 14.35
CA MET A 1 -13.35 -11.49 13.97
C MET A 1 -13.40 -10.54 12.78
N LYS A 2 -12.75 -9.38 12.88
CA LYS A 2 -12.73 -8.39 11.80
C LYS A 2 -11.76 -8.80 10.70
N LYS A 3 -12.12 -8.48 9.45
CA LYS A 3 -11.33 -8.84 8.28
C LYS A 3 -10.78 -7.60 7.60
N PHE A 4 -9.46 -7.53 7.52
CA PHE A 4 -8.72 -6.48 6.82
C PHE A 4 -8.18 -7.01 5.49
N VAL A 5 -8.27 -6.20 4.45
CA VAL A 5 -7.62 -6.48 3.17
C VAL A 5 -6.50 -5.48 2.99
N ILE A 6 -5.29 -5.96 2.70
CA ILE A 6 -4.16 -5.11 2.31
C ILE A 6 -4.09 -5.11 0.78
N LEU A 7 -4.19 -3.92 0.18
CA LEU A 7 -4.11 -3.73 -1.28
C LEU A 7 -2.76 -3.15 -1.64
N ILE A 8 -2.02 -3.85 -2.51
CA ILE A 8 -0.67 -3.47 -2.92
C ILE A 8 -0.59 -3.45 -4.45
N PRO A 9 -0.35 -2.30 -5.08
CA PRO A 9 -0.04 -2.23 -6.50
C PRO A 9 1.39 -2.68 -6.76
N VAL A 10 1.63 -3.36 -7.89
CA VAL A 10 2.96 -3.78 -8.33
C VAL A 10 3.13 -3.58 -9.82
N TYR A 11 4.30 -3.12 -10.23
CA TYR A 11 4.74 -3.07 -11.61
C TYR A 11 6.22 -3.41 -11.72
N ASN A 12 6.52 -4.58 -12.29
CA ASN A 12 7.89 -5.09 -12.52
C ASN A 12 8.81 -5.21 -11.28
N ASP A 13 8.29 -5.03 -10.08
CA ASP A 13 9.07 -5.05 -8.83
C ASP A 13 8.58 -6.14 -7.87
N TRP A 14 8.64 -7.38 -8.34
CA TRP A 14 8.24 -8.55 -7.57
C TRP A 14 9.14 -8.82 -6.35
N GLU A 15 10.42 -8.43 -6.43
CA GLU A 15 11.36 -8.61 -5.33
C GLU A 15 11.07 -7.69 -4.14
N SER A 16 10.75 -6.42 -4.40
CA SER A 16 10.31 -5.50 -3.34
C SER A 16 8.98 -5.96 -2.73
N LEU A 17 8.03 -6.40 -3.56
CA LEU A 17 6.77 -6.98 -3.10
C LEU A 17 6.99 -8.18 -2.17
N LYS A 18 7.87 -9.13 -2.52
CA LYS A 18 8.15 -10.29 -1.67
C LYS A 18 8.69 -9.89 -0.31
N LYS A 19 9.68 -8.98 -0.29
CA LYS A 19 10.24 -8.44 0.95
C LYS A 19 9.17 -7.75 1.80
N LEU A 20 8.32 -6.96 1.16
CA LEU A 20 7.21 -6.27 1.83
C LEU A 20 6.23 -7.27 2.46
N LEU A 21 5.81 -8.32 1.73
CA LEU A 21 4.90 -9.33 2.23
C LEU A 21 5.46 -10.10 3.43
N ILE A 22 6.77 -10.40 3.43
CA ILE A 22 7.46 -11.03 4.56
C ILE A 22 7.43 -10.07 5.76
N ASN A 23 7.79 -8.81 5.56
CA ASN A 23 7.81 -7.81 6.61
C ASN A 23 6.41 -7.54 7.18
N ILE A 24 5.38 -7.44 6.32
CA ILE A 24 3.99 -7.35 6.78
C ILE A 24 3.63 -8.58 7.64
N ASN A 25 3.97 -9.79 7.18
CA ASN A 25 3.65 -11.03 7.90
C ASN A 25 4.23 -11.05 9.31
N GLU A 26 5.46 -10.56 9.49
CA GLU A 26 6.10 -10.45 10.80
C GLU A 26 5.39 -9.44 11.72
N ASN A 27 4.89 -8.36 11.14
CA ASN A 27 4.26 -7.27 11.91
C ASN A 27 2.79 -7.51 12.23
N ILE A 28 2.09 -8.40 11.51
CA ILE A 28 0.69 -8.73 11.78
C ILE A 28 0.48 -9.96 12.70
N GLN A 29 1.54 -10.72 12.99
CA GLN A 29 1.46 -11.99 13.76
C GLN A 29 0.82 -11.82 15.15
N ASP A 30 1.07 -10.71 15.82
CA ASP A 30 0.61 -10.43 17.17
C ASP A 30 -0.73 -9.68 17.23
N ILE A 31 -1.33 -9.36 16.08
CA ILE A 31 -2.63 -8.66 16.01
C ILE A 31 -3.76 -9.69 16.18
N LYS A 32 -4.37 -9.69 17.37
CA LYS A 32 -5.40 -10.68 17.74
C LYS A 32 -6.79 -10.27 17.26
N ASN A 33 -7.65 -11.27 17.05
CA ASN A 33 -9.05 -11.08 16.65
C ASN A 33 -9.26 -10.40 15.29
N VAL A 34 -8.24 -10.42 14.44
CA VAL A 34 -8.25 -9.86 13.08
C VAL A 34 -7.77 -10.94 12.10
N LYS A 35 -8.32 -10.94 10.89
CA LYS A 35 -7.83 -11.71 9.75
C LYS A 35 -7.31 -10.78 8.68
N PHE A 36 -6.21 -11.16 8.06
CA PHE A 36 -5.62 -10.40 6.96
C PHE A 36 -5.67 -11.19 5.67
N ASP A 37 -6.22 -10.58 4.63
CA ASP A 37 -6.03 -10.97 3.24
C ASP A 37 -5.17 -9.93 2.54
N CYS A 38 -4.49 -10.34 1.47
CA CYS A 38 -3.78 -9.42 0.60
C CYS A 38 -4.29 -9.54 -0.84
N ILE A 39 -4.53 -8.40 -1.46
CA ILE A 39 -4.78 -8.28 -2.90
C ILE A 39 -3.62 -7.52 -3.53
N VAL A 40 -2.86 -8.22 -4.35
CA VAL A 40 -1.82 -7.62 -5.17
C VAL A 40 -2.42 -7.26 -6.51
N VAL A 41 -2.38 -6.00 -6.91
CA VAL A 41 -2.80 -5.57 -8.24
C VAL A 41 -1.58 -5.41 -9.13
N ASN A 42 -1.45 -6.30 -10.09
CA ASN A 42 -0.37 -6.25 -11.08
C ASN A 42 -0.76 -5.30 -12.22
N ASP A 43 -0.07 -4.19 -12.34
CA ASP A 43 -0.27 -3.15 -13.37
C ASP A 43 0.34 -3.56 -14.73
N ALA A 44 0.01 -4.77 -15.19
CA ALA A 44 0.52 -5.38 -16.43
C ALA A 44 2.06 -5.43 -16.50
N SER A 45 2.69 -6.00 -15.47
CA SER A 45 4.13 -6.23 -15.46
C SER A 45 4.56 -7.05 -16.67
N SER A 46 5.67 -6.66 -17.29
CA SER A 46 6.36 -7.42 -18.35
C SER A 46 7.29 -8.49 -17.80
N ILE A 47 7.68 -8.38 -16.54
CA ILE A 47 8.49 -9.36 -15.83
C ILE A 47 7.54 -10.37 -15.19
N GLU A 48 7.75 -11.66 -15.47
CA GLU A 48 6.97 -12.72 -14.86
C GLU A 48 7.15 -12.77 -13.34
N ASN A 49 6.05 -13.04 -12.65
CA ASN A 49 6.07 -13.27 -11.22
C ASN A 49 6.76 -14.61 -10.92
N SER A 50 7.87 -14.59 -10.22
CA SER A 50 8.37 -15.79 -9.56
C SER A 50 7.41 -16.12 -8.41
N GLU A 51 7.05 -17.39 -8.30
CA GLU A 51 6.09 -17.96 -7.35
C GLU A 51 6.05 -17.22 -5.98
N LEU A 52 4.89 -16.62 -5.68
CA LEU A 52 4.67 -15.96 -4.38
C LEU A 52 4.27 -17.03 -3.36
N ILE A 53 5.12 -17.25 -2.38
CA ILE A 53 4.77 -18.06 -1.21
C ILE A 53 3.88 -17.21 -0.31
N VAL A 54 2.70 -17.74 0.04
CA VAL A 54 1.79 -17.07 0.99
C VAL A 54 2.35 -17.22 2.40
N PRO A 55 2.78 -16.12 3.07
CA PRO A 55 3.25 -16.19 4.43
C PRO A 55 2.11 -16.55 5.41
N SER A 56 2.46 -17.20 6.51
CA SER A 56 1.53 -17.95 7.38
C SER A 56 0.44 -17.11 8.08
N ASN A 57 0.69 -15.83 8.30
CA ASN A 57 -0.25 -14.93 9.00
C ASN A 57 -1.29 -14.28 8.09
N PHE A 58 -1.16 -14.44 6.77
CA PHE A 58 -2.22 -14.10 5.82
C PHE A 58 -3.21 -15.25 5.68
N SER A 59 -4.50 -14.96 5.66
CA SER A 59 -5.53 -15.94 5.32
C SER A 59 -5.51 -16.27 3.82
N SER A 60 -5.21 -15.29 2.98
CA SER A 60 -5.03 -15.45 1.54
C SER A 60 -4.21 -14.32 0.93
N ILE A 61 -3.51 -14.62 -0.16
CA ILE A 61 -2.92 -13.62 -1.06
C ILE A 61 -3.43 -13.91 -2.46
N LYS A 62 -4.01 -12.90 -3.12
CA LYS A 62 -4.51 -13.01 -4.48
C LYS A 62 -3.89 -11.96 -5.38
N ILE A 63 -3.41 -12.37 -6.55
CA ILE A 63 -2.94 -11.46 -7.59
C ILE A 63 -4.08 -11.20 -8.57
N VAL A 64 -4.31 -9.93 -8.89
CA VAL A 64 -5.27 -9.49 -9.90
C VAL A 64 -4.50 -8.73 -10.98
N ASN A 65 -4.55 -9.22 -12.20
CA ASN A 65 -3.79 -8.63 -13.30
C ASN A 65 -4.64 -7.60 -14.06
N MET A 66 -4.06 -6.44 -14.33
CA MET A 66 -4.60 -5.49 -15.30
C MET A 66 -4.16 -5.86 -16.71
N ASN A 67 -4.96 -5.50 -17.71
CA ASN A 67 -4.65 -5.80 -19.11
C ASN A 67 -3.56 -4.91 -19.71
N GLU A 68 -3.33 -3.74 -19.12
CA GLU A 68 -2.35 -2.76 -19.56
C GLU A 68 -1.85 -1.93 -18.37
N ASN A 69 -0.62 -1.41 -18.46
CA ASN A 69 -0.09 -0.50 -17.46
C ASN A 69 -0.83 0.83 -17.52
N ARG A 70 -1.38 1.25 -16.39
CA ARG A 70 -2.12 2.51 -16.25
C ARG A 70 -1.56 3.43 -15.17
N GLY A 71 -0.51 3.00 -14.51
CA GLY A 71 0.17 3.73 -13.45
C GLY A 71 -0.49 3.57 -12.08
N HIS A 72 0.27 3.90 -11.07
CA HIS A 72 -0.01 3.64 -9.67
C HIS A 72 -1.43 4.04 -9.20
N ALA A 73 -1.85 5.29 -9.47
CA ALA A 73 -3.15 5.78 -9.02
C ALA A 73 -4.33 5.02 -9.63
N ARG A 74 -4.25 4.65 -10.93
CA ARG A 74 -5.29 3.86 -11.60
C ARG A 74 -5.25 2.40 -11.19
N CYS A 75 -4.07 1.86 -10.90
CA CYS A 75 -3.89 0.52 -10.35
C CYS A 75 -4.59 0.41 -8.98
N ASN A 76 -4.37 1.36 -8.07
CA ASN A 76 -5.08 1.43 -6.79
C ASN A 76 -6.60 1.57 -6.98
N ALA A 77 -7.06 2.46 -7.86
CA ALA A 77 -8.49 2.63 -8.14
C ALA A 77 -9.14 1.35 -8.70
N PHE A 78 -8.41 0.60 -9.54
CA PHE A 78 -8.85 -0.69 -10.06
C PHE A 78 -9.02 -1.71 -8.92
N GLY A 79 -8.03 -1.81 -8.02
CA GLY A 79 -8.08 -2.72 -6.88
C GLY A 79 -9.23 -2.38 -5.92
N ILE A 80 -9.46 -1.11 -5.62
CA ILE A 80 -10.59 -0.65 -4.81
C ILE A 80 -11.92 -1.03 -5.49
N LYS A 81 -12.05 -0.77 -6.79
CA LYS A 81 -13.25 -1.16 -7.57
C LYS A 81 -13.46 -2.67 -7.60
N PHE A 82 -12.38 -3.45 -7.71
CA PHE A 82 -12.45 -4.91 -7.63
C PHE A 82 -12.98 -5.35 -6.26
N LEU A 83 -12.45 -4.79 -5.18
CA LEU A 83 -12.84 -5.09 -3.80
C LEU A 83 -14.25 -4.60 -3.47
N SER A 84 -14.70 -3.47 -4.00
CA SER A 84 -16.05 -2.95 -3.74
C SER A 84 -17.18 -3.89 -4.21
N LYS A 85 -16.87 -4.83 -5.11
CA LYS A 85 -17.79 -5.89 -5.54
C LYS A 85 -17.77 -7.12 -4.63
N GLN A 86 -16.85 -7.17 -3.68
CA GLN A 86 -16.65 -8.28 -2.74
C GLN A 86 -17.00 -7.79 -1.34
N SER A 87 -18.20 -8.09 -0.85
CA SER A 87 -18.70 -7.60 0.46
C SER A 87 -18.18 -8.41 1.66
N ASN A 88 -17.01 -9.04 1.58
CA ASN A 88 -16.53 -9.98 2.58
C ASN A 88 -15.35 -9.48 3.42
N PHE A 89 -15.18 -8.17 3.57
CA PHE A 89 -14.16 -7.56 4.43
C PHE A 89 -14.73 -6.32 5.15
N ASP A 90 -14.12 -5.96 6.28
CA ASP A 90 -14.53 -4.81 7.10
C ASP A 90 -13.70 -3.55 6.79
N HIS A 91 -12.41 -3.72 6.56
CA HIS A 91 -11.47 -2.60 6.38
C HIS A 91 -10.49 -2.87 5.23
N LEU A 92 -10.06 -1.79 4.58
CA LEU A 92 -9.05 -1.79 3.52
C LEU A 92 -7.84 -0.97 3.97
N ILE A 93 -6.65 -1.56 3.82
CA ILE A 93 -5.36 -0.87 3.99
C ILE A 93 -4.71 -0.76 2.61
N LEU A 94 -4.36 0.45 2.21
CA LEU A 94 -3.58 0.69 0.99
C LEU A 94 -2.11 0.80 1.39
N MET A 95 -1.24 0.07 0.71
CA MET A 95 0.21 0.13 0.89
C MET A 95 0.92 0.14 -0.47
N ASP A 96 1.96 0.93 -0.57
CA ASP A 96 2.80 0.97 -1.77
C ASP A 96 3.77 -0.22 -1.81
N GLY A 97 3.96 -0.80 -3.01
CA GLY A 97 4.78 -2.00 -3.18
C GLY A 97 6.29 -1.78 -3.19
N ASP A 98 6.75 -0.53 -3.13
CA ASP A 98 8.15 -0.12 -3.21
C ASP A 98 8.92 -0.17 -1.88
N GLY A 99 8.23 -0.47 -0.78
CA GLY A 99 8.81 -0.55 0.57
C GLY A 99 8.99 0.81 1.26
N GLU A 100 8.45 1.91 0.72
CA GLU A 100 8.45 3.21 1.42
C GLU A 100 7.44 3.24 2.58
N ASP A 101 6.35 2.48 2.47
CA ASP A 101 5.39 2.31 3.55
C ASP A 101 5.93 1.37 4.63
N ARG A 102 5.59 1.65 5.87
CA ARG A 102 6.16 0.97 7.05
C ARG A 102 5.20 -0.06 7.61
N PRO A 103 5.46 -1.38 7.41
CA PRO A 103 4.61 -2.44 7.97
C PRO A 103 4.44 -2.39 9.49
N GLU A 104 5.41 -1.82 10.21
CA GLU A 104 5.36 -1.64 11.66
C GLU A 104 4.19 -0.77 12.12
N GLU A 105 3.69 0.10 11.24
CA GLU A 105 2.56 0.98 11.53
C GLU A 105 1.20 0.31 11.32
N ILE A 106 1.14 -0.89 10.71
CA ILE A 106 -0.12 -1.60 10.45
C ILE A 106 -0.91 -1.82 11.75
N LYS A 107 -0.22 -2.18 12.83
CA LYS A 107 -0.87 -2.37 14.13
C LYS A 107 -1.58 -1.11 14.60
N ASN A 108 -0.93 0.04 14.50
CA ASN A 108 -1.50 1.33 14.88
C ASN A 108 -2.72 1.68 14.02
N LEU A 109 -2.65 1.43 12.70
CA LEU A 109 -3.78 1.65 11.79
C LEU A 109 -4.97 0.75 12.12
N VAL A 110 -4.72 -0.54 12.41
CA VAL A 110 -5.75 -1.51 12.81
C VAL A 110 -6.39 -1.10 14.14
N ASP A 111 -5.58 -0.80 15.16
CA ASP A 111 -6.06 -0.40 16.48
C ASP A 111 -6.96 0.85 16.38
N GLN A 112 -6.59 1.81 15.54
CA GLN A 112 -7.37 3.04 15.34
C GLN A 112 -8.66 2.78 14.55
N ALA A 113 -8.61 1.96 13.50
CA ALA A 113 -9.78 1.60 12.70
C ALA A 113 -10.82 0.79 13.51
N LEU A 114 -10.35 -0.04 14.45
CA LEU A 114 -11.24 -0.79 15.34
C LEU A 114 -11.87 0.09 16.44
N LYS A 115 -11.15 1.14 16.86
CA LYS A 115 -11.61 2.07 17.90
C LYS A 115 -12.67 3.02 17.39
N ASP A 116 -12.50 3.53 16.17
CA ASP A 116 -13.39 4.51 15.55
C ASP A 116 -13.94 4.00 14.20
N PRO A 117 -14.87 3.03 14.20
CA PRO A 117 -15.41 2.46 12.98
C PRO A 117 -16.18 3.51 12.17
N GLY A 118 -15.87 3.59 10.86
CA GLY A 118 -16.48 4.56 9.93
C GLY A 118 -15.62 5.80 9.66
N ILE A 119 -14.47 5.93 10.32
CA ILE A 119 -13.51 7.01 10.05
C ILE A 119 -12.34 6.44 9.21
N SER A 120 -11.94 7.18 8.18
CA SER A 120 -10.73 6.85 7.43
C SER A 120 -9.49 7.24 8.24
N VAL A 121 -8.61 6.27 8.48
CA VAL A 121 -7.35 6.48 9.17
C VAL A 121 -6.24 6.65 8.15
N VAL A 122 -5.44 7.70 8.27
CA VAL A 122 -4.32 7.99 7.36
C VAL A 122 -3.03 8.11 8.16
N ALA A 123 -2.01 7.36 7.77
CA ALA A 123 -0.67 7.51 8.32
C ALA A 123 -0.06 8.84 7.84
N LYS A 124 0.34 9.70 8.78
CA LYS A 124 1.02 10.95 8.45
C LYS A 124 2.52 10.72 8.34
N ARG A 125 3.08 10.90 7.15
CA ARG A 125 4.54 10.89 6.96
C ARG A 125 5.16 12.09 7.71
N ILE A 126 5.88 11.81 8.81
CA ILE A 126 6.47 12.86 9.66
C ILE A 126 7.84 13.31 9.11
N LYS A 127 8.55 12.45 8.41
CA LYS A 127 9.90 12.73 7.90
C LYS A 127 10.06 12.18 6.48
N ARG A 128 10.40 13.06 5.54
CA ARG A 128 10.88 12.63 4.22
C ARG A 128 12.38 12.34 4.32
N SER A 129 12.81 11.17 3.91
CA SER A 129 14.22 10.76 3.85
C SER A 129 14.95 11.35 2.63
N GLU A 130 14.44 12.45 2.09
CA GLU A 130 15.04 13.09 0.92
C GLU A 130 16.36 13.76 1.29
N GLY A 131 17.40 13.44 0.54
CA GLY A 131 18.72 14.01 0.75
C GLY A 131 18.74 15.55 0.68
N PRO A 132 19.74 16.21 1.29
CA PRO A 132 19.80 17.67 1.40
C PRO A 132 19.76 18.38 0.04
N LEU A 133 20.26 17.76 -1.01
CA LEU A 133 20.21 18.29 -2.39
C LEU A 133 18.77 18.34 -2.92
N PHE A 134 17.97 17.31 -2.68
CA PHE A 134 16.56 17.27 -3.11
C PHE A 134 15.73 18.33 -2.35
N GLN A 135 15.96 18.47 -1.03
CA GLN A 135 15.30 19.51 -0.23
C GLN A 135 15.63 20.92 -0.73
N LEU A 136 16.87 21.15 -1.16
CA LEU A 136 17.28 22.42 -1.76
C LEU A 136 16.59 22.68 -3.10
N LEU A 137 16.58 21.67 -3.99
CA LEU A 137 15.93 21.76 -5.30
C LEU A 137 14.41 21.96 -5.18
N TYR A 138 13.77 21.29 -4.22
CA TYR A 138 12.35 21.46 -3.94
C TYR A 138 12.02 22.89 -3.45
N ARG A 139 12.87 23.47 -2.58
CA ARG A 139 12.72 24.87 -2.14
C ARG A 139 12.85 25.83 -3.30
N ILE A 140 13.84 25.65 -4.17
CA ILE A 140 14.04 26.46 -5.37
C ILE A 140 12.83 26.36 -6.31
N HIS A 141 12.35 25.15 -6.59
CA HIS A 141 11.16 24.92 -7.40
C HIS A 141 9.92 25.63 -6.82
N LYS A 142 9.70 25.53 -5.50
CA LYS A 142 8.58 26.20 -4.81
C LYS A 142 8.66 27.74 -4.94
N TYR A 143 9.85 28.32 -4.86
CA TYR A 143 10.03 29.76 -5.07
C TYR A 143 9.78 30.17 -6.52
N LEU A 144 10.23 29.40 -7.49
CA LEU A 144 10.01 29.68 -8.92
C LEU A 144 8.53 29.59 -9.31
N THR A 145 7.79 28.62 -8.76
CA THR A 145 6.35 28.47 -9.02
C THR A 145 5.52 29.59 -8.38
N LEU A 146 5.93 30.11 -7.22
CA LEU A 146 5.29 31.28 -6.61
C LEU A 146 5.50 32.55 -7.42
N PHE A 147 6.65 32.71 -8.10
CA PHE A 147 6.92 33.86 -8.97
C PHE A 147 6.10 33.84 -10.27
N GLN A 148 5.75 32.65 -10.79
CA GLN A 148 4.91 32.52 -11.99
C GLN A 148 3.41 32.76 -11.74
N LEU A 149 2.96 32.74 -10.48
CA LEU A 149 1.56 33.00 -10.11
C LEU A 149 1.29 34.50 -9.78
N VAL A 150 2.31 35.34 -9.78
CA VAL A 150 2.22 36.77 -9.42
C VAL A 150 2.55 37.72 -10.62
N SER A 151 2.80 37.15 -11.82
CA SER A 151 3.06 37.92 -13.03
C SER A 151 1.88 37.88 -14.03
#